data_9949d1eadf0a8da86f4cdc3e74ce3045
#
_entry.id   9949d1eadf0a8da86f4cdc3e74ce3045
#
_cell.length_a   1.000
_cell.length_b   1.000
_cell.length_c   1.000
_cell.angle_alpha   90.00
_cell.angle_beta   90.00
_cell.angle_gamma   90.00
#
_symmetry.space_group_name_H-M   'P 1'
#
loop_
_entity.id
_entity.type
_entity.pdbx_description
1 polymer ?
#
loop_
_entity_poly.entity_id
_entity_poly.type
_entity_poly.pdbx_seq_one_letter_code
_entity_poly.pdbx_strand_id
1 'polypeptide(L)'
;MNHTDKPILTVSKVVGAENELKAGMINSKAGKKIKYWAAPMDPTYIRNEPGKSPMGMDLVPVYEEEGDEKEPASTIRIDPVTIQNMGVRIRRVKRKPLVKYIRAFGNITYDERRIYAINTKFNGWIEKLYVNFIGEKVKKGQPLFDIYSPELVTAQEEYLLSLQHNESLKESPYPRIREGAKRLLKASRTRLRYWDLSEKQINKIENTANVQKTITIYSPASGVVIKKIAFQGHHVKAGEHLYEIVDLSKVWVDVDIYEYELPWIKKGMPAKMELSYIPGKIFTGKVLYVYPFLTAKTRTARLRLEFPNPDYQLKPNMYANVNLESAV
;
A
#
# COMPACT_ATOMS: atom_id res chain seq x y z
N MET A 1 -14.19 70.74 1.22
CA MET A 1 -13.68 71.79 0.30
C MET A 1 -13.01 71.02 -0.84
N ASN A 2 -13.81 70.75 -1.84
CA ASN A 2 -13.89 71.35 -3.18
C ASN A 2 -12.52 71.45 -3.89
N HIS A 3 -12.24 70.68 -4.90
CA HIS A 3 -12.44 71.13 -6.28
C HIS A 3 -12.38 69.94 -7.25
N THR A 4 -13.46 69.79 -7.94
CA THR A 4 -13.64 69.09 -9.23
C THR A 4 -12.89 69.81 -10.32
N ASP A 5 -12.04 69.09 -11.06
CA ASP A 5 -11.66 69.53 -12.41
C ASP A 5 -12.03 68.43 -13.40
N LYS A 6 -13.05 68.72 -14.19
CA LYS A 6 -13.42 67.99 -15.40
C LYS A 6 -12.55 68.47 -16.56
N PRO A 7 -11.91 67.60 -17.34
CA PRO A 7 -11.32 67.99 -18.60
C PRO A 7 -12.47 68.27 -19.65
N ILE A 8 -12.38 69.37 -20.28
CA ILE A 8 -13.20 69.87 -21.38
C ILE A 8 -13.06 68.92 -22.59
N LEU A 9 -14.17 68.30 -22.99
CA LEU A 9 -14.30 67.61 -24.26
C LEU A 9 -14.22 68.60 -25.41
N THR A 10 -13.14 68.61 -26.17
CA THR A 10 -13.00 69.23 -27.45
C THR A 10 -13.87 68.47 -28.45
N VAL A 11 -14.97 69.06 -28.81
CA VAL A 11 -15.88 68.58 -29.87
C VAL A 11 -15.16 68.68 -31.22
N SER A 12 -14.67 67.57 -31.76
CA SER A 12 -14.24 67.52 -33.16
C SER A 12 -15.47 67.37 -34.07
N LYS A 13 -15.50 68.21 -35.03
CA LYS A 13 -16.45 68.48 -36.07
C LYS A 13 -17.15 67.24 -36.60
N VAL A 14 -18.48 67.17 -36.43
CA VAL A 14 -19.36 66.22 -37.12
C VAL A 14 -19.60 66.76 -38.54
N VAL A 15 -19.30 66.01 -39.57
CA VAL A 15 -19.60 66.32 -40.98
C VAL A 15 -20.20 65.09 -41.66
N GLY A 16 -21.26 65.26 -42.22
CA GLY A 16 -22.14 64.81 -43.29
C GLY A 16 -21.83 63.47 -44.01
N ALA A 17 -22.84 63.02 -44.70
CA ALA A 17 -22.96 61.91 -45.69
C ALA A 17 -21.91 60.80 -45.74
N GLU A 18 -22.37 59.54 -45.71
CA GLU A 18 -21.58 58.30 -45.66
C GLU A 18 -20.46 58.16 -46.72
N ASN A 19 -20.46 58.98 -47.78
CA ASN A 19 -19.46 58.91 -48.85
C ASN A 19 -18.22 59.79 -48.66
N GLU A 20 -18.14 60.59 -47.56
CA GLU A 20 -17.01 61.50 -47.31
C GLU A 20 -16.16 61.11 -46.04
N LEU A 21 -16.49 60.00 -45.38
CA LEU A 21 -15.84 59.61 -44.16
C LEU A 21 -14.49 58.87 -44.43
N LYS A 22 -13.39 59.55 -44.09
CA LYS A 22 -12.03 58.98 -44.22
C LYS A 22 -11.61 58.29 -42.93
N ALA A 23 -10.56 57.42 -43.01
CA ALA A 23 -9.93 56.81 -41.84
C ALA A 23 -9.51 57.90 -40.84
N GLY A 24 -9.77 57.65 -39.55
CA GLY A 24 -9.54 58.62 -38.46
C GLY A 24 -10.74 59.51 -38.11
N MET A 25 -11.84 59.47 -38.85
CA MET A 25 -13.10 60.21 -38.54
C MET A 25 -14.08 59.37 -37.73
N ILE A 26 -14.90 59.96 -36.88
CA ILE A 26 -15.94 59.33 -36.11
C ILE A 26 -17.20 59.20 -36.96
N ASN A 27 -17.66 57.97 -37.16
CA ASN A 27 -18.98 57.74 -37.80
C ASN A 27 -20.09 58.09 -36.82
N SER A 28 -20.87 59.10 -37.19
CA SER A 28 -21.96 59.63 -36.35
C SER A 28 -23.08 58.61 -36.07
N LYS A 29 -23.31 57.63 -36.94
CA LYS A 29 -24.29 56.56 -36.74
C LYS A 29 -23.75 55.42 -35.81
N ALA A 30 -22.45 55.12 -35.86
CA ALA A 30 -21.83 54.04 -35.07
C ALA A 30 -21.15 54.54 -33.79
N GLY A 31 -20.94 55.88 -33.65
CA GLY A 31 -20.27 56.49 -32.49
C GLY A 31 -18.77 56.09 -32.33
N LYS A 32 -18.21 55.40 -33.32
CA LYS A 32 -16.84 54.81 -33.26
C LYS A 32 -15.96 55.43 -34.35
N LYS A 33 -14.67 55.53 -34.10
CA LYS A 33 -13.67 56.04 -35.03
C LYS A 33 -13.31 54.98 -36.06
N ILE A 34 -13.32 55.35 -37.35
CA ILE A 34 -12.99 54.43 -38.45
C ILE A 34 -11.49 54.26 -38.52
N LYS A 35 -11.01 53.02 -38.43
CA LYS A 35 -9.59 52.68 -38.54
C LYS A 35 -9.14 52.59 -40.00
N TYR A 36 -9.91 51.92 -40.82
CA TYR A 36 -9.73 51.76 -42.28
C TYR A 36 -11.00 51.21 -42.93
N TRP A 37 -11.00 51.13 -44.24
CA TRP A 37 -12.05 50.51 -45.04
C TRP A 37 -11.52 49.23 -45.67
N ALA A 38 -12.23 48.10 -45.57
CA ALA A 38 -11.81 46.79 -46.07
C ALA A 38 -12.87 46.15 -46.99
N ALA A 39 -12.45 45.33 -47.93
CA ALA A 39 -13.35 44.59 -48.77
C ALA A 39 -13.93 43.37 -48.00
N PRO A 40 -15.27 43.12 -48.08
CA PRO A 40 -15.92 42.03 -47.33
C PRO A 40 -15.37 40.62 -47.65
N MET A 41 -14.94 40.39 -48.89
CA MET A 41 -14.44 39.08 -49.34
C MET A 41 -12.92 39.00 -49.38
N ASP A 42 -12.20 40.12 -49.25
CA ASP A 42 -10.73 40.16 -49.18
C ASP A 42 -10.32 41.17 -48.09
N PRO A 43 -10.16 40.71 -46.86
CA PRO A 43 -9.76 41.55 -45.72
C PRO A 43 -8.36 42.17 -45.86
N THR A 44 -7.56 41.73 -46.81
CA THR A 44 -6.22 42.27 -47.08
C THR A 44 -6.25 43.53 -47.95
N TYR A 45 -7.36 43.75 -48.67
CA TYR A 45 -7.55 44.93 -49.46
C TYR A 45 -8.11 46.07 -48.59
N ILE A 46 -7.20 46.97 -48.19
CA ILE A 46 -7.50 48.06 -47.24
C ILE A 46 -7.33 49.43 -47.94
N ARG A 47 -8.25 50.38 -47.63
CA ARG A 47 -8.14 51.77 -48.05
C ARG A 47 -8.46 52.72 -46.90
N ASN A 48 -7.95 53.95 -47.00
CA ASN A 48 -8.24 55.01 -46.03
C ASN A 48 -9.50 55.80 -46.35
N GLU A 49 -10.12 55.51 -47.46
CA GLU A 49 -11.36 56.25 -48.00
C GLU A 49 -12.36 55.17 -48.42
N PRO A 50 -13.69 55.56 -48.34
CA PRO A 50 -14.74 54.74 -48.88
C PRO A 50 -14.64 54.62 -50.40
N GLY A 51 -15.05 53.51 -50.96
CA GLY A 51 -14.97 53.24 -52.40
C GLY A 51 -15.31 51.80 -52.71
N LYS A 52 -15.01 51.39 -53.94
CA LYS A 52 -15.19 49.99 -54.39
C LYS A 52 -13.91 49.23 -54.47
N SER A 53 -13.98 47.97 -54.17
CA SER A 53 -12.88 47.03 -54.39
C SER A 53 -12.65 46.80 -55.90
N PRO A 54 -11.50 46.22 -56.31
CA PRO A 54 -11.25 45.85 -57.71
C PRO A 54 -12.33 44.93 -58.31
N MET A 55 -13.07 44.25 -57.48
CA MET A 55 -14.18 43.33 -57.85
C MET A 55 -15.54 44.00 -57.84
N GLY A 56 -15.58 45.35 -57.66
CA GLY A 56 -16.81 46.14 -57.76
C GLY A 56 -17.69 46.22 -56.49
N MET A 57 -17.28 45.59 -55.38
CA MET A 57 -18.00 45.56 -54.08
C MET A 57 -17.63 46.78 -53.26
N ASP A 58 -18.62 47.35 -52.53
CA ASP A 58 -18.39 48.48 -51.65
C ASP A 58 -17.56 48.06 -50.41
N LEU A 59 -16.63 48.96 -50.04
CA LEU A 59 -15.78 48.74 -48.86
C LEU A 59 -16.58 49.00 -47.58
N VAL A 60 -16.33 48.21 -46.54
CA VAL A 60 -16.97 48.33 -45.24
C VAL A 60 -16.02 48.94 -44.23
N PRO A 61 -16.46 49.92 -43.42
CA PRO A 61 -15.62 50.57 -42.42
C PRO A 61 -15.29 49.59 -41.28
N VAL A 62 -14.02 49.47 -40.91
CA VAL A 62 -13.52 48.78 -39.72
C VAL A 62 -13.23 49.85 -38.66
N TYR A 63 -13.83 49.70 -37.50
CA TYR A 63 -13.75 50.67 -36.42
C TYR A 63 -12.61 50.37 -35.46
N GLU A 64 -12.07 51.42 -34.81
CA GLU A 64 -11.19 51.25 -33.66
C GLU A 64 -12.00 50.70 -32.48
N GLU A 65 -11.60 49.56 -31.92
CA GLU A 65 -12.17 49.05 -30.67
C GLU A 65 -11.61 49.88 -29.49
N GLU A 66 -12.48 50.33 -28.58
CA GLU A 66 -12.05 50.94 -27.32
C GLU A 66 -11.30 49.90 -26.50
N GLY A 67 -9.95 49.99 -26.49
CA GLY A 67 -9.09 49.05 -25.78
C GLY A 67 -7.67 48.93 -26.31
N ASP A 68 -7.26 49.69 -27.30
CA ASP A 68 -5.85 49.77 -27.74
C ASP A 68 -5.00 50.60 -26.73
N GLU A 69 -5.00 50.21 -25.44
CA GLU A 69 -3.88 50.58 -24.57
C GLU A 69 -2.64 49.92 -25.14
N LYS A 70 -1.53 50.66 -25.22
CA LYS A 70 -0.25 50.24 -25.79
C LYS A 70 0.21 48.94 -25.11
N GLU A 71 -0.21 47.84 -25.65
CA GLU A 71 0.34 46.52 -25.22
C GLU A 71 1.82 46.45 -25.64
N PRO A 72 2.66 45.79 -24.85
CA PRO A 72 4.06 45.59 -25.17
C PRO A 72 4.21 44.97 -26.58
N ALA A 73 5.21 45.38 -27.33
CA ALA A 73 5.50 44.92 -28.70
C ALA A 73 5.64 43.41 -28.88
N SER A 74 5.62 42.65 -27.78
CA SER A 74 5.72 41.18 -27.72
C SER A 74 4.38 40.46 -27.57
N THR A 75 3.25 41.21 -27.56
CA THR A 75 1.91 40.59 -27.37
C THR A 75 1.35 40.14 -28.71
N ILE A 76 1.10 38.86 -28.86
CA ILE A 76 0.41 38.25 -30.00
C ILE A 76 -1.07 38.05 -29.62
N ARG A 77 -1.97 38.76 -30.28
CA ARG A 77 -3.41 38.50 -30.15
C ARG A 77 -3.82 37.39 -31.10
N ILE A 78 -4.45 36.37 -30.59
CA ILE A 78 -5.03 35.28 -31.36
C ILE A 78 -6.55 35.37 -31.19
N ASP A 79 -7.27 35.29 -32.32
CA ASP A 79 -8.72 35.30 -32.31
C ASP A 79 -9.29 34.16 -31.46
N PRO A 80 -10.32 34.43 -30.60
CA PRO A 80 -10.96 33.42 -29.73
C PRO A 80 -11.43 32.16 -30.47
N VAL A 81 -11.94 32.32 -31.71
CA VAL A 81 -12.36 31.19 -32.54
C VAL A 81 -11.15 30.29 -32.90
N THR A 82 -10.03 30.93 -33.25
CA THR A 82 -8.76 30.21 -33.53
C THR A 82 -8.26 29.48 -32.30
N ILE A 83 -8.30 30.11 -31.12
CA ILE A 83 -7.90 29.47 -29.84
C ILE A 83 -8.78 28.24 -29.55
N GLN A 84 -10.09 28.36 -29.77
CA GLN A 84 -11.04 27.27 -29.57
C GLN A 84 -10.79 26.11 -30.54
N ASN A 85 -10.56 26.42 -31.81
CA ASN A 85 -10.25 25.39 -32.85
C ASN A 85 -8.91 24.73 -32.64
N MET A 86 -7.91 25.43 -32.12
CA MET A 86 -6.59 24.87 -31.77
C MET A 86 -6.62 24.00 -30.53
N GLY A 87 -7.71 23.96 -29.78
CA GLY A 87 -7.82 23.17 -28.53
C GLY A 87 -6.86 23.62 -27.43
N VAL A 88 -6.40 24.89 -27.47
CA VAL A 88 -5.46 25.44 -26.47
C VAL A 88 -6.10 25.46 -25.09
N ARG A 89 -5.49 24.76 -24.14
CA ARG A 89 -5.93 24.75 -22.73
C ARG A 89 -5.01 25.64 -21.91
N ILE A 90 -5.51 26.71 -21.39
CA ILE A 90 -4.79 27.61 -20.48
C ILE A 90 -5.00 27.12 -19.05
N ARG A 91 -3.90 26.92 -18.31
CA ARG A 91 -3.94 26.60 -16.86
C ARG A 91 -3.01 27.55 -16.11
N ARG A 92 -3.46 28.03 -14.96
CA ARG A 92 -2.59 28.79 -14.06
C ARG A 92 -1.49 27.87 -13.51
N VAL A 93 -0.25 28.31 -13.63
CA VAL A 93 0.90 27.67 -13.01
C VAL A 93 0.72 27.74 -11.49
N LYS A 94 0.76 26.59 -10.83
CA LYS A 94 0.70 26.50 -9.36
C LYS A 94 1.97 25.83 -8.87
N ARG A 95 2.55 26.38 -7.82
CA ARG A 95 3.67 25.71 -7.14
C ARG A 95 3.16 24.45 -6.44
N LYS A 96 3.64 23.30 -6.85
CA LYS A 96 3.29 21.99 -6.27
C LYS A 96 4.57 21.21 -5.97
N PRO A 97 4.59 20.38 -4.92
CA PRO A 97 5.70 19.46 -4.72
C PRO A 97 5.79 18.53 -5.93
N LEU A 98 6.99 18.31 -6.41
CA LEU A 98 7.28 17.34 -7.45
C LEU A 98 7.23 15.95 -6.80
N VAL A 99 6.34 15.09 -7.27
CA VAL A 99 6.18 13.72 -6.77
C VAL A 99 6.54 12.76 -7.88
N LYS A 100 7.47 11.86 -7.59
CA LYS A 100 7.81 10.75 -8.47
C LYS A 100 6.93 9.55 -8.11
N TYR A 101 6.22 9.04 -9.10
CA TYR A 101 5.42 7.82 -9.00
C TYR A 101 6.23 6.64 -9.52
N ILE A 102 6.42 5.63 -8.68
CA ILE A 102 7.08 4.38 -9.04
C ILE A 102 6.00 3.30 -9.01
N ARG A 103 5.81 2.64 -10.15
CA ARG A 103 4.85 1.54 -10.32
C ARG A 103 5.62 0.25 -10.47
N ALA A 104 5.30 -0.73 -9.65
CA ALA A 104 5.95 -2.01 -9.70
C ALA A 104 4.95 -3.15 -9.47
N PHE A 105 5.29 -4.32 -10.00
CA PHE A 105 4.54 -5.55 -9.76
C PHE A 105 5.15 -6.30 -8.60
N GLY A 106 4.31 -6.84 -7.75
CA GLY A 106 4.75 -7.60 -6.59
C GLY A 106 4.00 -8.91 -6.44
N ASN A 107 4.60 -9.80 -5.67
CA ASN A 107 3.97 -11.04 -5.24
C ASN A 107 3.74 -10.99 -3.74
N ILE A 108 2.51 -11.32 -3.30
CA ILE A 108 2.17 -11.41 -1.89
C ILE A 108 2.81 -12.67 -1.32
N THR A 109 3.50 -12.52 -0.20
CA THR A 109 4.15 -13.62 0.52
C THR A 109 3.84 -13.57 2.01
N TYR A 110 4.27 -14.59 2.73
CA TYR A 110 4.09 -14.65 4.18
C TYR A 110 5.04 -13.69 4.90
N ASP A 111 4.62 -13.20 6.08
CA ASP A 111 5.58 -12.64 7.05
C ASP A 111 6.35 -13.80 7.68
N GLU A 112 7.61 -14.00 7.26
CA GLU A 112 8.48 -15.08 7.71
C GLU A 112 8.68 -15.11 9.24
N ARG A 113 8.53 -13.96 9.91
CA ARG A 113 8.61 -13.85 11.38
C ARG A 113 7.41 -14.46 12.09
N ARG A 114 6.34 -14.78 11.34
CA ARG A 114 5.05 -15.26 11.83
C ARG A 114 4.72 -16.66 11.33
N ILE A 115 5.73 -17.40 10.95
CA ILE A 115 5.65 -18.82 10.61
C ILE A 115 5.97 -19.61 11.86
N TYR A 116 5.10 -20.50 12.24
CA TYR A 116 5.24 -21.39 13.40
C TYR A 116 5.30 -22.83 12.91
N ALA A 117 6.46 -23.43 13.04
CA ALA A 117 6.65 -24.87 12.79
C ALA A 117 6.26 -25.66 14.03
N ILE A 118 5.44 -26.69 13.84
CA ILE A 118 5.03 -27.61 14.90
C ILE A 118 5.80 -28.91 14.71
N ASN A 119 6.59 -29.24 15.68
CA ASN A 119 7.34 -30.48 15.77
C ASN A 119 7.25 -31.03 17.20
N THR A 120 7.58 -32.29 17.38
CA THR A 120 7.73 -32.94 18.70
C THR A 120 9.19 -33.00 19.07
N LYS A 121 9.51 -32.96 20.37
CA LYS A 121 10.86 -33.15 20.91
C LYS A 121 11.14 -34.58 21.33
N PHE A 122 10.20 -35.48 21.05
CA PHE A 122 10.23 -36.91 21.38
C PHE A 122 9.61 -37.71 20.24
N ASN A 123 9.89 -39.01 20.22
CA ASN A 123 9.33 -39.94 19.24
C ASN A 123 7.95 -40.42 19.69
N GLY A 124 7.07 -40.73 18.74
CA GLY A 124 5.75 -41.24 19.09
C GLY A 124 4.85 -41.53 17.89
N TRP A 125 3.62 -41.90 18.17
CA TRP A 125 2.57 -42.17 17.16
C TRP A 125 1.42 -41.21 17.33
N ILE A 126 0.98 -40.62 16.24
CA ILE A 126 -0.23 -39.77 16.20
C ILE A 126 -1.44 -40.68 16.30
N GLU A 127 -2.18 -40.63 17.40
CA GLU A 127 -3.40 -41.42 17.58
C GLU A 127 -4.64 -40.72 17.07
N LYS A 128 -4.69 -39.38 17.19
CA LYS A 128 -5.86 -38.57 16.76
C LYS A 128 -5.44 -37.26 16.20
N LEU A 129 -6.14 -36.80 15.14
CA LEU A 129 -5.99 -35.48 14.57
C LEU A 129 -7.25 -34.66 14.84
N TYR A 130 -7.07 -33.40 15.25
CA TYR A 130 -8.12 -32.40 15.40
C TYR A 130 -8.12 -31.41 14.24
N VAL A 131 -6.93 -31.11 13.68
CA VAL A 131 -6.73 -30.26 12.52
C VAL A 131 -6.27 -31.13 11.37
N ASN A 132 -7.11 -31.28 10.35
CA ASN A 132 -6.91 -32.37 9.39
C ASN A 132 -6.65 -31.92 7.95
N PHE A 133 -6.72 -30.63 7.61
CA PHE A 133 -6.49 -30.16 6.24
C PHE A 133 -5.67 -28.85 6.19
N ILE A 134 -5.00 -28.66 5.06
CA ILE A 134 -4.30 -27.42 4.74
C ILE A 134 -5.34 -26.32 4.45
N GLY A 135 -5.09 -25.10 4.93
CA GLY A 135 -6.04 -23.99 4.83
C GLY A 135 -6.96 -23.82 6.03
N GLU A 136 -6.96 -24.78 6.96
CA GLU A 136 -7.73 -24.71 8.20
C GLU A 136 -7.22 -23.57 9.10
N LYS A 137 -8.17 -22.79 9.63
CA LYS A 137 -7.86 -21.72 10.60
C LYS A 137 -7.76 -22.33 12.00
N VAL A 138 -6.70 -22.00 12.69
CA VAL A 138 -6.45 -22.45 14.07
C VAL A 138 -6.29 -21.25 14.99
N LYS A 139 -6.69 -21.41 16.25
CA LYS A 139 -6.49 -20.43 17.31
C LYS A 139 -5.36 -20.85 18.21
N LYS A 140 -4.67 -19.89 18.82
CA LYS A 140 -3.69 -20.18 19.88
C LYS A 140 -4.34 -21.04 20.99
N GLY A 141 -3.69 -22.14 21.34
CA GLY A 141 -4.19 -23.08 22.34
C GLY A 141 -5.26 -24.06 21.83
N GLN A 142 -5.57 -24.06 20.52
CA GLN A 142 -6.44 -25.08 19.92
C GLN A 142 -5.69 -26.41 19.82
N PRO A 143 -6.32 -27.57 20.13
CA PRO A 143 -5.69 -28.87 19.96
C PRO A 143 -5.43 -29.15 18.47
N LEU A 144 -4.24 -29.69 18.17
CA LEU A 144 -3.83 -30.07 16.82
C LEU A 144 -3.92 -31.58 16.64
N PHE A 145 -3.31 -32.33 17.55
CA PHE A 145 -3.31 -33.78 17.53
C PHE A 145 -2.97 -34.36 18.91
N ASP A 146 -3.34 -35.62 19.11
CA ASP A 146 -2.92 -36.43 20.25
C ASP A 146 -1.80 -37.37 19.82
N ILE A 147 -0.74 -37.43 20.62
CA ILE A 147 0.44 -38.28 20.38
C ILE A 147 0.66 -39.24 21.55
N TYR A 148 0.88 -40.48 21.23
CA TYR A 148 1.38 -41.48 22.14
C TYR A 148 2.91 -41.61 22.04
N SER A 149 3.59 -41.61 23.16
CA SER A 149 5.04 -41.83 23.24
C SER A 149 5.41 -42.66 24.45
N PRO A 150 6.06 -43.79 24.27
CA PRO A 150 6.56 -44.61 25.40
C PRO A 150 7.50 -43.80 26.30
N GLU A 151 8.40 -43.01 25.70
CA GLU A 151 9.34 -42.16 26.44
C GLU A 151 8.62 -41.16 27.35
N LEU A 152 7.51 -40.58 26.84
CA LEU A 152 6.70 -39.62 27.58
C LEU A 152 5.92 -40.30 28.72
N VAL A 153 5.42 -41.51 28.49
CA VAL A 153 4.75 -42.33 29.52
C VAL A 153 5.73 -42.60 30.67
N THR A 154 6.93 -43.12 30.37
CA THR A 154 7.97 -43.35 31.36
C THR A 154 8.36 -42.09 32.14
N ALA A 155 8.50 -40.95 31.45
CA ALA A 155 8.84 -39.70 32.14
C ALA A 155 7.72 -39.20 33.06
N GLN A 156 6.47 -39.48 32.74
CA GLN A 156 5.33 -39.19 33.64
C GLN A 156 5.34 -40.10 34.88
N GLU A 157 5.65 -41.42 34.69
CA GLU A 157 5.80 -42.35 35.77
C GLU A 157 6.93 -41.93 36.72
N GLU A 158 8.11 -41.57 36.18
CA GLU A 158 9.24 -41.07 36.95
C GLU A 158 8.88 -39.80 37.73
N TYR A 159 8.08 -38.89 37.11
CA TYR A 159 7.62 -37.67 37.77
C TYR A 159 6.66 -37.96 38.92
N LEU A 160 5.66 -38.82 38.73
CA LEU A 160 4.73 -39.23 39.79
C LEU A 160 5.42 -39.94 40.93
N LEU A 161 6.37 -40.83 40.60
CA LEU A 161 7.19 -41.50 41.63
C LEU A 161 8.02 -40.49 42.43
N SER A 162 8.66 -39.52 41.75
CA SER A 162 9.44 -38.48 42.43
C SER A 162 8.57 -37.55 43.28
N LEU A 163 7.31 -37.35 42.90
CA LEU A 163 6.31 -36.59 43.68
C LEU A 163 5.97 -37.32 44.97
N GLN A 164 5.61 -38.62 44.87
CA GLN A 164 5.34 -39.50 46.03
C GLN A 164 6.52 -39.55 46.98
N HIS A 165 7.73 -39.70 46.40
CA HIS A 165 8.98 -39.79 47.20
C HIS A 165 9.24 -38.46 47.95
N ASN A 166 9.04 -37.32 47.26
CA ASN A 166 9.18 -35.99 47.90
C ASN A 166 8.17 -35.79 49.03
N GLU A 167 6.94 -36.28 48.88
CA GLU A 167 5.91 -36.14 49.91
C GLU A 167 6.21 -37.02 51.11
N SER A 168 6.61 -38.30 50.88
CA SER A 168 6.98 -39.23 51.97
C SER A 168 8.22 -38.80 52.78
N LEU A 169 9.15 -38.08 52.13
CA LEU A 169 10.38 -37.62 52.79
C LEU A 169 10.31 -36.17 53.30
N LYS A 170 9.19 -35.52 53.19
CA LYS A 170 8.99 -34.12 53.55
C LYS A 170 9.28 -33.81 55.02
N GLU A 171 8.95 -34.75 55.89
CA GLU A 171 9.16 -34.67 57.34
C GLU A 171 10.41 -35.43 57.83
N SER A 172 11.25 -35.90 56.93
CA SER A 172 12.48 -36.61 57.29
C SER A 172 13.38 -35.71 58.17
N PRO A 173 13.96 -36.24 59.26
CA PRO A 173 14.85 -35.46 60.12
C PRO A 173 16.18 -35.04 59.45
N TYR A 174 16.51 -35.68 58.33
CA TYR A 174 17.78 -35.47 57.62
C TYR A 174 17.63 -34.43 56.49
N PRO A 175 18.20 -33.21 56.61
CA PRO A 175 18.05 -32.16 55.58
C PRO A 175 18.53 -32.56 54.20
N ARG A 176 19.64 -33.31 54.10
CA ARG A 176 20.22 -33.79 52.84
C ARG A 176 19.25 -34.68 52.04
N ILE A 177 18.48 -35.53 52.75
CA ILE A 177 17.49 -36.43 52.14
C ILE A 177 16.32 -35.60 51.59
N ARG A 178 15.81 -34.66 52.37
CA ARG A 178 14.73 -33.76 51.91
C ARG A 178 15.11 -32.92 50.68
N GLU A 179 16.33 -32.37 50.70
CA GLU A 179 16.85 -31.60 49.56
C GLU A 179 17.08 -32.49 48.32
N GLY A 180 17.55 -33.73 48.53
CA GLY A 180 17.68 -34.70 47.45
C GLY A 180 16.34 -35.01 46.76
N ALA A 181 15.29 -35.28 47.54
CA ALA A 181 13.94 -35.55 47.04
C ALA A 181 13.39 -34.33 46.27
N LYS A 182 13.55 -33.12 46.82
CA LYS A 182 13.13 -31.88 46.13
C LYS A 182 13.88 -31.66 44.81
N ARG A 183 15.17 -31.92 44.77
CA ARG A 183 15.96 -31.81 43.53
C ARG A 183 15.50 -32.80 42.46
N LEU A 184 15.22 -34.04 42.86
CA LEU A 184 14.73 -35.09 41.95
C LEU A 184 13.38 -34.69 41.36
N LEU A 185 12.40 -34.23 42.19
CA LEU A 185 11.10 -33.75 41.74
C LEU A 185 11.25 -32.57 40.79
N LYS A 186 12.12 -31.61 41.11
CA LYS A 186 12.38 -30.47 40.23
C LYS A 186 12.99 -30.93 38.89
N ALA A 187 13.87 -31.88 38.87
CA ALA A 187 14.53 -32.40 37.66
C ALA A 187 13.50 -33.10 36.76
N SER A 188 12.68 -34.03 37.32
CA SER A 188 11.65 -34.73 36.55
C SER A 188 10.59 -33.82 36.01
N ARG A 189 10.13 -32.80 36.77
CA ARG A 189 9.22 -31.76 36.27
C ARG A 189 9.83 -30.95 35.14
N THR A 190 11.12 -30.59 35.27
CA THR A 190 11.85 -29.84 34.26
C THR A 190 11.97 -30.64 32.95
N ARG A 191 12.20 -31.96 33.03
CA ARG A 191 12.23 -32.85 31.86
C ARG A 191 10.94 -32.83 31.08
N LEU A 192 9.75 -32.90 31.76
CA LEU A 192 8.45 -32.79 31.11
C LEU A 192 8.27 -31.43 30.41
N ARG A 193 8.75 -30.31 31.01
CA ARG A 193 8.72 -28.99 30.42
C ARG A 193 9.61 -28.88 29.18
N TYR A 194 10.78 -29.53 29.17
CA TYR A 194 11.67 -29.59 28.00
C TYR A 194 11.04 -30.34 26.83
N TRP A 195 10.05 -31.18 27.07
CA TRP A 195 9.25 -31.84 26.06
C TRP A 195 7.98 -31.09 25.69
N ASP A 196 7.93 -29.76 26.03
CA ASP A 196 6.85 -28.84 25.71
C ASP A 196 5.49 -29.19 26.35
N LEU A 197 5.47 -30.00 27.43
CA LEU A 197 4.24 -30.10 28.21
C LEU A 197 3.94 -28.78 28.90
N SER A 198 2.73 -28.27 28.70
CA SER A 198 2.26 -27.07 29.37
C SER A 198 2.10 -27.31 30.88
N GLU A 199 2.21 -26.26 31.69
CA GLU A 199 1.96 -26.33 33.13
C GLU A 199 0.59 -26.90 33.46
N LYS A 200 -0.43 -26.62 32.62
CA LYS A 200 -1.79 -27.21 32.78
C LYS A 200 -1.81 -28.71 32.65
N GLN A 201 -1.03 -29.26 31.70
CA GLN A 201 -0.91 -30.72 31.51
C GLN A 201 -0.15 -31.37 32.64
N ILE A 202 0.97 -30.76 33.07
CA ILE A 202 1.77 -31.26 34.20
C ILE A 202 0.91 -31.25 35.47
N ASN A 203 0.23 -30.17 35.77
CA ASN A 203 -0.66 -30.07 36.94
C ASN A 203 -1.84 -31.05 36.86
N LYS A 204 -2.33 -31.37 35.65
CA LYS A 204 -3.37 -32.39 35.45
C LYS A 204 -2.83 -33.77 35.85
N ILE A 205 -1.61 -34.14 35.40
CA ILE A 205 -0.94 -35.40 35.77
C ILE A 205 -0.75 -35.47 37.30
N GLU A 206 -0.28 -34.38 37.89
CA GLU A 206 -0.06 -34.23 39.33
C GLU A 206 -1.34 -34.43 40.15
N ASN A 207 -2.41 -33.74 39.77
CA ASN A 207 -3.72 -33.76 40.48
C ASN A 207 -4.47 -35.09 40.33
N THR A 208 -4.33 -35.74 39.16
CA THR A 208 -5.00 -37.01 38.90
C THR A 208 -4.15 -38.23 39.40
N ALA A 209 -2.87 -38.00 39.69
CA ALA A 209 -1.90 -39.05 40.00
C ALA A 209 -1.91 -40.20 38.97
N ASN A 210 -2.26 -39.88 37.72
CA ASN A 210 -2.47 -40.88 36.68
C ASN A 210 -1.72 -40.52 35.41
N VAL A 211 -1.03 -41.51 34.85
CA VAL A 211 -0.27 -41.33 33.60
C VAL A 211 -1.22 -41.18 32.43
N GLN A 212 -1.01 -40.16 31.63
CA GLN A 212 -1.77 -39.94 30.39
C GLN A 212 -1.09 -40.74 29.26
N LYS A 213 -1.78 -41.74 28.69
CA LYS A 213 -1.26 -42.49 27.53
C LYS A 213 -0.92 -41.58 26.36
N THR A 214 -1.81 -40.67 26.06
CA THR A 214 -1.68 -39.69 24.97
C THR A 214 -1.59 -38.28 25.51
N ILE A 215 -0.76 -37.47 24.89
CA ILE A 215 -0.64 -36.03 25.17
C ILE A 215 -1.12 -35.24 23.98
N THR A 216 -1.95 -34.25 24.24
CA THR A 216 -2.46 -33.32 23.22
C THR A 216 -1.42 -32.22 22.95
N ILE A 217 -1.05 -32.07 21.70
CA ILE A 217 -0.23 -30.95 21.23
C ILE A 217 -1.14 -29.82 20.75
N TYR A 218 -0.86 -28.61 21.24
CA TYR A 218 -1.66 -27.43 21.00
C TYR A 218 -0.95 -26.43 20.09
N SER A 219 -1.71 -25.64 19.36
CA SER A 219 -1.17 -24.57 18.53
C SER A 219 -0.55 -23.44 19.38
N PRO A 220 0.70 -23.05 19.14
CA PRO A 220 1.34 -21.94 19.85
C PRO A 220 0.82 -20.56 19.41
N ALA A 221 0.19 -20.48 18.23
CA ALA A 221 -0.28 -19.23 17.63
C ALA A 221 -1.63 -19.41 16.95
N SER A 222 -2.30 -18.29 16.69
CA SER A 222 -3.45 -18.25 15.79
C SER A 222 -2.97 -18.02 14.37
N GLY A 223 -3.60 -18.71 13.40
CA GLY A 223 -3.19 -18.58 12.00
C GLY A 223 -3.89 -19.57 11.08
N VAL A 224 -3.30 -19.83 9.93
CA VAL A 224 -3.77 -20.77 8.92
C VAL A 224 -2.71 -21.84 8.71
N VAL A 225 -3.12 -23.10 8.63
CA VAL A 225 -2.23 -24.21 8.31
C VAL A 225 -1.82 -24.14 6.85
N ILE A 226 -0.54 -23.96 6.56
CA ILE A 226 -0.02 -23.91 5.19
C ILE A 226 0.64 -25.21 4.76
N LYS A 227 1.08 -26.01 5.72
CA LYS A 227 1.66 -27.33 5.49
C LYS A 227 1.25 -28.30 6.59
N LYS A 228 0.91 -29.51 6.19
CA LYS A 228 0.54 -30.59 7.07
C LYS A 228 1.15 -31.88 6.54
N ILE A 229 1.97 -32.53 7.36
CA ILE A 229 2.55 -33.85 7.08
C ILE A 229 1.96 -34.91 8.00
N ALA A 230 1.47 -34.47 9.18
CA ALA A 230 0.85 -35.34 10.16
C ALA A 230 -0.38 -36.07 9.62
N PHE A 231 -0.50 -37.36 9.88
CA PHE A 231 -1.69 -38.18 9.64
C PHE A 231 -1.89 -39.18 10.78
N GLN A 232 -3.09 -39.68 10.94
CA GLN A 232 -3.40 -40.63 12.00
C GLN A 232 -2.64 -41.97 11.79
N GLY A 233 -2.04 -42.49 12.83
CA GLY A 233 -1.17 -43.64 12.78
C GLY A 233 0.30 -43.37 12.37
N HIS A 234 0.63 -42.12 12.04
CA HIS A 234 1.98 -41.71 11.67
C HIS A 234 2.93 -41.85 12.86
N HIS A 235 4.03 -42.57 12.65
CA HIS A 235 5.17 -42.59 13.57
C HIS A 235 6.05 -41.40 13.34
N VAL A 236 6.09 -40.45 14.27
CA VAL A 236 6.89 -39.23 14.23
C VAL A 236 8.20 -39.38 14.97
N LYS A 237 9.24 -38.78 14.39
CA LYS A 237 10.55 -38.66 15.02
C LYS A 237 10.71 -37.29 15.67
N ALA A 238 11.54 -37.24 16.73
CA ALA A 238 11.87 -35.94 17.35
C ALA A 238 12.46 -34.98 16.32
N GLY A 239 11.90 -33.72 16.28
CA GLY A 239 12.30 -32.67 15.34
C GLY A 239 11.60 -32.73 13.98
N GLU A 240 10.76 -33.72 13.70
CA GLU A 240 10.02 -33.83 12.45
C GLU A 240 8.97 -32.70 12.32
N HIS A 241 8.94 -32.05 11.17
CA HIS A 241 7.96 -31.00 10.88
C HIS A 241 6.59 -31.60 10.60
N LEU A 242 5.61 -31.35 11.47
CA LEU A 242 4.26 -31.90 11.37
C LEU A 242 3.27 -30.92 10.78
N TYR A 243 3.35 -29.67 11.20
CA TYR A 243 2.54 -28.57 10.71
C TYR A 243 3.37 -27.30 10.54
N GLU A 244 2.98 -26.47 9.60
CA GLU A 244 3.40 -25.06 9.52
C GLU A 244 2.14 -24.18 9.58
N ILE A 245 2.10 -23.31 10.58
CA ILE A 245 0.99 -22.39 10.82
C ILE A 245 1.49 -20.98 10.61
N VAL A 246 0.75 -20.18 9.83
CA VAL A 246 1.13 -18.80 9.52
C VAL A 246 0.04 -17.84 9.97
N ASP A 247 0.44 -16.80 10.69
CA ASP A 247 -0.45 -15.68 10.97
C ASP A 247 -0.49 -14.74 9.76
N LEU A 248 -1.59 -14.77 9.04
CA LEU A 248 -1.86 -13.96 7.85
C LEU A 248 -2.48 -12.59 8.16
N SER A 249 -2.55 -12.15 9.42
CA SER A 249 -3.09 -10.83 9.78
C SER A 249 -2.26 -9.68 9.19
N LYS A 250 -1.02 -9.96 8.83
CA LYS A 250 -0.14 -9.13 8.02
C LYS A 250 0.51 -9.99 6.96
N VAL A 251 0.71 -9.41 5.80
CA VAL A 251 1.42 -10.05 4.69
C VAL A 251 2.56 -9.17 4.20
N TRP A 252 3.52 -9.81 3.58
CA TRP A 252 4.55 -9.11 2.85
C TRP A 252 4.24 -9.12 1.36
N VAL A 253 4.75 -8.12 0.68
CA VAL A 253 4.73 -8.03 -0.77
C VAL A 253 6.15 -7.78 -1.22
N ASP A 254 6.71 -8.74 -1.94
CA ASP A 254 8.01 -8.60 -2.56
C ASP A 254 7.82 -8.00 -3.94
N VAL A 255 8.48 -6.86 -4.20
CA VAL A 255 8.36 -6.04 -5.40
C VAL A 255 9.73 -5.85 -6.00
N ASP A 256 9.87 -6.01 -7.30
CA ASP A 256 11.11 -5.74 -8.01
C ASP A 256 11.02 -4.37 -8.70
N ILE A 257 11.97 -3.47 -8.40
CA ILE A 257 12.10 -2.13 -8.98
C ILE A 257 13.42 -2.00 -9.75
N TYR A 258 13.48 -1.08 -10.70
CA TYR A 258 14.71 -0.84 -11.45
C TYR A 258 15.76 -0.12 -10.61
N GLU A 259 17.04 -0.39 -10.89
CA GLU A 259 18.20 0.20 -10.20
C GLU A 259 18.13 1.74 -10.16
N TYR A 260 17.74 2.40 -11.24
CA TYR A 260 17.66 3.86 -11.34
C TYR A 260 16.53 4.47 -10.46
N GLU A 261 15.64 3.66 -9.90
CA GLU A 261 14.56 4.10 -9.01
C GLU A 261 14.97 4.03 -7.54
N LEU A 262 16.04 3.28 -7.21
CA LEU A 262 16.50 3.07 -5.84
C LEU A 262 16.75 4.36 -5.04
N PRO A 263 17.35 5.41 -5.61
CA PRO A 263 17.62 6.65 -4.86
C PRO A 263 16.36 7.30 -4.28
N TRP A 264 15.20 7.00 -4.85
CA TRP A 264 13.91 7.57 -4.45
C TRP A 264 13.19 6.75 -3.38
N ILE A 265 13.69 5.56 -3.06
CA ILE A 265 13.05 4.62 -2.12
C ILE A 265 13.71 4.71 -0.75
N LYS A 266 12.87 4.87 0.28
CA LYS A 266 13.32 4.89 1.67
C LYS A 266 12.48 3.91 2.51
N LYS A 267 13.12 3.30 3.50
CA LYS A 267 12.42 2.48 4.50
C LYS A 267 11.35 3.33 5.21
N GLY A 268 10.17 2.76 5.41
CA GLY A 268 9.03 3.45 6.01
C GLY A 268 8.15 4.24 5.03
N MET A 269 8.57 4.37 3.76
CA MET A 269 7.80 5.06 2.73
C MET A 269 6.41 4.41 2.58
N PRO A 270 5.33 5.20 2.47
CA PRO A 270 3.99 4.67 2.23
C PRO A 270 3.89 4.03 0.85
N ALA A 271 3.16 2.92 0.78
CA ALA A 271 2.88 2.18 -0.42
C ALA A 271 1.38 1.96 -0.58
N LYS A 272 0.88 2.10 -1.80
CA LYS A 272 -0.49 1.79 -2.17
C LYS A 272 -0.47 0.56 -3.07
N MET A 273 -1.36 -0.38 -2.80
CA MET A 273 -1.45 -1.63 -3.56
C MET A 273 -2.87 -1.83 -4.05
N GLU A 274 -2.98 -2.28 -5.29
CA GLU A 274 -4.23 -2.68 -5.93
C GLU A 274 -4.13 -4.11 -6.42
N LEU A 275 -5.22 -4.85 -6.28
CA LEU A 275 -5.34 -6.23 -6.73
C LEU A 275 -6.29 -6.32 -7.91
N SER A 276 -5.90 -7.00 -8.96
CA SER A 276 -6.74 -7.12 -10.17
C SER A 276 -8.08 -7.81 -9.90
N TYR A 277 -8.15 -8.70 -8.90
CA TYR A 277 -9.37 -9.43 -8.56
C TYR A 277 -10.34 -8.66 -7.64
N ILE A 278 -9.90 -7.54 -7.04
CA ILE A 278 -10.76 -6.62 -6.27
C ILE A 278 -10.56 -5.20 -6.85
N PRO A 279 -11.15 -4.89 -8.00
CA PRO A 279 -10.98 -3.59 -8.62
C PRO A 279 -11.54 -2.48 -7.73
N GLY A 280 -10.82 -1.36 -7.67
CA GLY A 280 -11.22 -0.17 -6.90
C GLY A 280 -10.87 -0.19 -5.41
N LYS A 281 -10.42 -1.32 -4.84
CA LYS A 281 -9.96 -1.37 -3.45
C LYS A 281 -8.45 -1.10 -3.38
N ILE A 282 -8.07 -0.05 -2.65
CA ILE A 282 -6.68 0.32 -2.40
C ILE A 282 -6.29 -0.17 -1.00
N PHE A 283 -5.24 -0.97 -0.94
CA PHE A 283 -4.60 -1.38 0.30
C PHE A 283 -3.42 -0.45 0.58
N THR A 284 -3.26 -0.04 1.84
CA THR A 284 -2.18 0.84 2.26
C THR A 284 -1.18 0.07 3.12
N GLY A 285 0.08 0.25 2.82
CA GLY A 285 1.19 -0.38 3.52
C GLY A 285 2.41 0.52 3.54
N LYS A 286 3.56 -0.05 3.83
CA LYS A 286 4.83 0.68 3.90
C LYS A 286 6.00 -0.18 3.45
N VAL A 287 7.05 0.47 2.97
CA VAL A 287 8.33 -0.17 2.68
C VAL A 287 8.96 -0.63 3.99
N LEU A 288 9.10 -1.94 4.15
CA LEU A 288 9.72 -2.55 5.33
C LEU A 288 11.24 -2.63 5.17
N TYR A 289 11.69 -3.09 4.01
CA TYR A 289 13.09 -3.37 3.74
C TYR A 289 13.43 -3.20 2.25
N VAL A 290 14.65 -2.71 2.00
CA VAL A 290 15.26 -2.66 0.66
C VAL A 290 16.41 -3.66 0.66
N TYR A 291 16.37 -4.66 -0.21
CA TYR A 291 17.42 -5.66 -0.27
C TYR A 291 18.74 -5.04 -0.75
N PRO A 292 19.90 -5.37 -0.13
CA PRO A 292 21.18 -4.75 -0.43
C PRO A 292 21.88 -5.33 -1.67
N PHE A 293 21.18 -6.13 -2.47
CA PHE A 293 21.70 -6.75 -3.68
C PHE A 293 20.70 -6.62 -4.83
N LEU A 294 21.25 -6.60 -6.03
CA LEU A 294 20.49 -6.55 -7.27
C LEU A 294 20.40 -7.94 -7.90
N THR A 295 19.31 -8.20 -8.57
CA THR A 295 19.19 -9.35 -9.46
C THR A 295 19.95 -9.06 -10.76
N ALA A 296 21.10 -9.70 -10.96
CA ALA A 296 22.01 -9.41 -12.06
C ALA A 296 21.37 -9.52 -13.44
N LYS A 297 20.45 -10.49 -13.62
CA LYS A 297 19.77 -10.75 -14.91
C LYS A 297 18.81 -9.63 -15.31
N THR A 298 18.08 -9.06 -14.36
CA THR A 298 17.04 -8.05 -14.61
C THR A 298 17.47 -6.64 -14.24
N ARG A 299 18.58 -6.50 -13.52
CA ARG A 299 19.06 -5.25 -12.91
C ARG A 299 18.00 -4.58 -12.04
N THR A 300 17.28 -5.40 -11.28
CA THR A 300 16.25 -4.95 -10.36
C THR A 300 16.69 -5.14 -8.92
N ALA A 301 16.27 -4.24 -8.07
CA ALA A 301 16.37 -4.37 -6.61
C ALA A 301 15.04 -4.88 -6.07
N ARG A 302 15.10 -5.80 -5.12
CA ARG A 302 13.90 -6.26 -4.43
C ARG A 302 13.59 -5.37 -3.24
N LEU A 303 12.31 -4.99 -3.13
CA LEU A 303 11.75 -4.33 -1.96
C LEU A 303 10.80 -5.27 -1.26
N ARG A 304 10.79 -5.23 0.05
CA ARG A 304 9.80 -5.89 0.88
C ARG A 304 8.88 -4.85 1.51
N LEU A 305 7.61 -5.00 1.28
CA LEU A 305 6.56 -4.13 1.79
C LEU A 305 5.70 -4.89 2.80
N GLU A 306 5.18 -4.21 3.80
CA GLU A 306 4.27 -4.79 4.81
C GLU A 306 2.87 -4.19 4.64
N PHE A 307 1.87 -5.06 4.54
CA PHE A 307 0.46 -4.68 4.45
C PHE A 307 -0.37 -5.34 5.55
N PRO A 308 -1.26 -4.61 6.24
CA PRO A 308 -2.23 -5.20 7.15
C PRO A 308 -3.27 -6.00 6.37
N ASN A 309 -3.70 -7.14 6.92
CA ASN A 309 -4.65 -8.05 6.29
C ASN A 309 -5.67 -8.60 7.32
N PRO A 310 -6.45 -7.73 7.99
CA PRO A 310 -7.38 -8.16 9.04
C PRO A 310 -8.48 -9.09 8.51
N ASP A 311 -8.90 -8.89 7.27
CA ASP A 311 -9.99 -9.65 6.64
C ASP A 311 -9.50 -10.89 5.87
N TYR A 312 -8.19 -11.19 5.88
CA TYR A 312 -7.58 -12.30 5.14
C TYR A 312 -7.83 -12.26 3.62
N GLN A 313 -8.07 -11.06 3.06
CA GLN A 313 -8.31 -10.88 1.62
C GLN A 313 -7.02 -10.98 0.81
N LEU A 314 -5.90 -10.58 1.41
CA LEU A 314 -4.57 -10.69 0.80
C LEU A 314 -4.08 -12.12 1.02
N LYS A 315 -4.07 -12.92 -0.05
CA LYS A 315 -3.61 -14.31 0.02
C LYS A 315 -2.20 -14.40 -0.57
N PRO A 316 -1.33 -15.19 0.05
CA PRO A 316 0.00 -15.49 -0.52
C PRO A 316 -0.10 -16.01 -1.95
N ASN A 317 0.92 -15.72 -2.75
CA ASN A 317 1.01 -16.01 -4.18
C ASN A 317 0.07 -15.21 -5.09
N MET A 318 -0.67 -14.21 -4.58
CA MET A 318 -1.39 -13.27 -5.42
C MET A 318 -0.44 -12.21 -5.97
N TYR A 319 -0.69 -11.81 -7.23
CA TYR A 319 0.00 -10.68 -7.86
C TYR A 319 -0.68 -9.37 -7.47
N ALA A 320 0.12 -8.35 -7.28
CA ALA A 320 -0.32 -7.02 -6.86
C ALA A 320 0.38 -5.92 -7.67
N ASN A 321 -0.37 -4.87 -7.98
CA ASN A 321 0.17 -3.63 -8.52
C ASN A 321 0.48 -2.70 -7.34
N VAL A 322 1.72 -2.29 -7.21
CA VAL A 322 2.17 -1.42 -6.12
C VAL A 322 2.56 -0.06 -6.68
N ASN A 323 2.05 0.99 -6.05
CA ASN A 323 2.37 2.38 -6.34
C ASN A 323 3.09 2.99 -5.13
N LEU A 324 4.29 3.52 -5.36
CA LEU A 324 5.10 4.23 -4.38
C LEU A 324 5.17 5.70 -4.79
N GLU A 325 4.98 6.62 -3.84
CA GLU A 325 5.02 8.06 -4.07
C GLU A 325 6.22 8.65 -3.31
N SER A 326 7.21 9.14 -4.05
CA SER A 326 8.39 9.81 -3.48
C SER A 326 8.31 11.31 -3.74
N ALA A 327 8.49 12.12 -2.69
CA ALA A 327 8.74 13.55 -2.87
C ALA A 327 10.16 13.73 -3.42
N VAL A 328 10.30 14.56 -4.44
CA VAL A 328 11.57 14.90 -5.08
C VAL A 328 12.20 16.10 -4.39
#